data_1a4fd14cd685ec9ae9646c9d4b23f853
#
_entry.id   1a4fd14cd685ec9ae9646c9d4b23f853
#
_cell.length_a   1.000
_cell.length_b   1.000
_cell.length_c   1.000
_cell.angle_alpha   90.00
_cell.angle_beta   90.00
_cell.angle_gamma   90.00
#
_symmetry.space_group_name_H-M   'P 1'
#
loop_
_entity.id
_entity.type
_entity.pdbx_description
1 polymer ?
#
loop_
_entity_poly.entity_id
_entity_poly.type
_entity_poly.pdbx_seq_one_letter_code
_entity_poly.pdbx_strand_id
1 'polypeptide(L)'
;MEIQFREGISEVIATTRNDQPNAAPMGIINRDFLYALIYKDSHTFLNVKKNRELAANFVLDPLLYVKTAFEDLDRSFFRSDEEAPVLTAAYAWVVFACTILEKPTQKTALVKLLPMRSVVLQRPILPINRAFYAVLEATINATRYKTLKDPKYLECTAHFESIVRKCGGRQELEAFQLLKEYIA
;
A
#
# COMPACT_ATOMS: atom_id res chain seq x y z
N MET A 1 20.64 4.85 9.57
CA MET A 1 20.81 4.50 8.15
C MET A 1 19.53 4.90 7.44
N GLU A 2 19.66 5.70 6.39
CA GLU A 2 18.54 6.30 5.67
C GLU A 2 17.89 5.31 4.70
N ILE A 3 16.55 5.25 4.68
CA ILE A 3 15.80 4.49 3.69
C ILE A 3 15.78 5.29 2.40
N GLN A 4 16.28 4.70 1.32
CA GLN A 4 16.30 5.34 0.00
C GLN A 4 15.19 4.75 -0.88
N PHE A 5 14.32 5.61 -1.39
CA PHE A 5 13.36 5.26 -2.42
C PHE A 5 14.06 5.27 -3.79
N ARG A 6 13.94 4.20 -4.55
CA ARG A 6 14.45 4.14 -5.92
C ARG A 6 13.66 5.10 -6.81
N GLU A 7 14.29 5.55 -7.90
CA GLU A 7 13.57 6.24 -8.97
C GLU A 7 12.43 5.37 -9.50
N GLY A 8 11.27 6.00 -9.78
CA GLY A 8 10.04 5.31 -10.18
C GLY A 8 9.03 5.19 -9.05
N ILE A 9 8.34 4.07 -8.95
CA ILE A 9 7.27 3.83 -7.98
C ILE A 9 7.70 2.72 -7.02
N SER A 10 7.60 2.99 -5.72
CA SER A 10 7.81 2.00 -4.66
C SER A 10 6.48 1.70 -3.98
N GLU A 11 6.09 0.42 -3.97
CA GLU A 11 4.85 -0.01 -3.32
C GLU A 11 5.06 -0.17 -1.82
N VAL A 12 4.14 0.41 -1.05
CA VAL A 12 4.12 0.39 0.42
C VAL A 12 2.69 0.22 0.92
N ILE A 13 2.53 -0.11 2.20
CA ILE A 13 1.24 0.09 2.88
C ILE A 13 1.35 1.42 3.63
N ALA A 14 0.60 2.42 3.15
CA ALA A 14 0.52 3.72 3.80
C ALA A 14 -0.47 3.66 4.95
N THR A 15 -0.09 4.21 6.09
CA THR A 15 -0.96 4.36 7.26
C THR A 15 -1.11 5.81 7.65
N THR A 16 -2.30 6.18 8.11
CA THR A 16 -2.64 7.54 8.51
C THR A 16 -3.41 7.55 9.82
N ARG A 17 -3.18 8.61 10.61
CA ARG A 17 -3.79 8.79 11.92
C ARG A 17 -5.25 9.23 11.80
N ASN A 18 -6.11 8.55 12.54
CA ASN A 18 -7.48 8.93 12.87
C ASN A 18 -7.86 8.25 14.18
N ASP A 19 -9.07 8.41 14.68
CA ASP A 19 -9.60 7.69 15.84
C ASP A 19 -9.42 6.17 15.67
N GLN A 20 -9.76 5.67 14.46
CA GLN A 20 -9.33 4.36 13.95
C GLN A 20 -8.22 4.58 12.91
N PRO A 21 -7.00 4.04 13.12
CA PRO A 21 -5.94 4.15 12.12
C PRO A 21 -6.37 3.54 10.79
N ASN A 22 -6.06 4.21 9.69
CA ASN A 22 -6.32 3.71 8.35
C ASN A 22 -5.05 3.17 7.71
N ALA A 23 -5.15 2.07 6.96
CA ALA A 23 -4.08 1.48 6.17
C ALA A 23 -4.55 1.25 4.74
N ALA A 24 -3.73 1.58 3.75
CA ALA A 24 -4.04 1.37 2.33
C ALA A 24 -2.76 1.13 1.52
N PRO A 25 -2.78 0.23 0.51
CA PRO A 25 -1.68 0.10 -0.44
C PRO A 25 -1.49 1.39 -1.21
N MET A 26 -0.23 1.78 -1.43
CA MET A 26 0.07 3.04 -2.09
C MET A 26 1.43 2.99 -2.79
N GLY A 27 1.49 3.55 -3.99
CA GLY A 27 2.74 3.83 -4.68
C GLY A 27 3.33 5.18 -4.24
N ILE A 28 4.55 5.15 -3.70
CA ILE A 28 5.36 6.37 -3.51
C ILE A 28 6.19 6.58 -4.76
N ILE A 29 6.03 7.73 -5.38
CA ILE A 29 6.70 8.11 -6.63
C ILE A 29 7.92 8.96 -6.28
N ASN A 30 9.08 8.52 -6.77
CA ASN A 30 10.33 9.26 -6.69
C ASN A 30 10.76 9.67 -8.11
N ARG A 31 10.71 10.97 -8.37
CA ARG A 31 11.24 11.59 -9.60
C ARG A 31 12.04 12.82 -9.18
N ASP A 32 11.48 14.02 -9.37
CA ASP A 32 12.12 15.27 -8.89
C ASP A 32 12.06 15.40 -7.36
N PHE A 33 11.06 14.79 -6.75
CA PHE A 33 10.84 14.69 -5.30
C PHE A 33 9.93 13.50 -4.98
N LEU A 34 9.81 13.16 -3.69
CA LEU A 34 8.89 12.11 -3.25
C LEU A 34 7.46 12.65 -3.19
N TYR A 35 6.53 11.93 -3.81
CA TYR A 35 5.10 12.26 -3.76
C TYR A 35 4.22 11.02 -3.89
N ALA A 36 2.95 11.16 -3.55
CA ALA A 36 1.91 10.18 -3.82
C ALA A 36 0.72 10.83 -4.51
N LEU A 37 0.00 10.07 -5.34
CA LEU A 37 -1.28 10.44 -5.91
C LEU A 37 -2.37 9.76 -5.09
N ILE A 38 -3.14 10.54 -4.34
CA ILE A 38 -4.14 10.03 -3.41
C ILE A 38 -5.54 10.41 -3.89
N TYR A 39 -6.47 9.45 -3.92
CA TYR A 39 -7.87 9.71 -4.25
C TYR A 39 -8.51 10.60 -3.18
N LYS A 40 -9.18 11.68 -3.60
CA LYS A 40 -9.73 12.72 -2.70
C LYS A 40 -10.89 12.24 -1.84
N ASP A 41 -11.56 11.16 -2.23
CA ASP A 41 -12.65 10.50 -1.52
C ASP A 41 -12.18 9.38 -0.57
N SER A 42 -10.86 9.09 -0.54
CA SER A 42 -10.30 8.06 0.33
C SER A 42 -10.10 8.53 1.77
N HIS A 43 -10.23 7.60 2.73
CA HIS A 43 -9.89 7.84 4.14
C HIS A 43 -8.46 8.35 4.31
N THR A 44 -7.51 7.81 3.55
CA THR A 44 -6.11 8.26 3.52
C THR A 44 -6.00 9.75 3.22
N PHE A 45 -6.71 10.25 2.19
CA PHE A 45 -6.66 11.67 1.83
C PHE A 45 -7.28 12.56 2.91
N LEU A 46 -8.44 12.16 3.45
CA LEU A 46 -9.11 12.91 4.52
C LEU A 46 -8.21 13.04 5.75
N ASN A 47 -7.55 11.94 6.14
CA ASN A 47 -6.63 11.92 7.26
C ASN A 47 -5.37 12.75 7.00
N VAL A 48 -4.77 12.66 5.81
CA VAL A 48 -3.63 13.50 5.39
C VAL A 48 -4.01 14.98 5.37
N LYS A 49 -5.22 15.31 4.91
CA LYS A 49 -5.72 16.69 4.93
C LYS A 49 -5.81 17.25 6.34
N LYS A 50 -6.23 16.43 7.31
CA LYS A 50 -6.40 16.81 8.72
C LYS A 50 -5.05 16.87 9.45
N ASN A 51 -4.25 15.81 9.34
CA ASN A 51 -3.08 15.60 10.20
C ASN A 51 -1.74 15.95 9.54
N ARG A 52 -1.70 16.10 8.21
CA ARG A 52 -0.49 16.40 7.44
C ARG A 52 0.64 15.39 7.65
N GLU A 53 0.30 14.17 7.97
CA GLU A 53 1.23 13.08 8.26
C GLU A 53 0.78 11.78 7.58
N LEU A 54 1.76 10.98 7.17
CA LEU A 54 1.58 9.64 6.61
C LEU A 54 2.79 8.80 6.98
N ALA A 55 2.58 7.53 7.39
CA ALA A 55 3.67 6.57 7.53
C ALA A 55 3.64 5.56 6.39
N ALA A 56 4.77 5.36 5.72
CA ALA A 56 4.96 4.33 4.71
C ALA A 56 5.59 3.09 5.35
N ASN A 57 4.86 1.99 5.39
CA ASN A 57 5.29 0.74 5.97
C ASN A 57 5.84 -0.19 4.89
N PHE A 58 7.04 -0.72 5.11
CA PHE A 58 7.66 -1.73 4.25
C PHE A 58 7.30 -3.10 4.77
N VAL A 59 6.48 -3.80 4.00
CA VAL A 59 5.88 -5.09 4.38
C VAL A 59 6.14 -6.09 3.26
N LEU A 60 6.43 -7.35 3.62
CA LEU A 60 6.59 -8.47 2.68
C LEU A 60 5.49 -9.52 2.87
N ASP A 61 4.29 -9.07 3.24
CA ASP A 61 3.13 -9.91 3.43
C ASP A 61 2.08 -9.59 2.35
N PRO A 62 1.89 -10.45 1.35
CA PRO A 62 0.94 -10.21 0.27
C PRO A 62 -0.51 -10.21 0.76
N LEU A 63 -0.81 -10.92 1.86
CA LEU A 63 -2.14 -10.95 2.45
C LEU A 63 -2.53 -9.58 3.02
N LEU A 64 -1.59 -8.87 3.65
CA LEU A 64 -1.82 -7.51 4.13
C LEU A 64 -2.06 -6.53 2.99
N TYR A 65 -1.37 -6.66 1.85
CA TYR A 65 -1.65 -5.83 0.68
C TYR A 65 -3.07 -6.04 0.16
N VAL A 66 -3.53 -7.28 0.11
CA VAL A 66 -4.92 -7.59 -0.30
C VAL A 66 -5.90 -7.02 0.72
N LYS A 67 -5.73 -7.31 2.01
CA LYS A 67 -6.63 -6.83 3.06
C LYS A 67 -6.77 -5.32 3.05
N THR A 68 -5.66 -4.60 3.11
CA THR A 68 -5.66 -3.13 3.19
C THR A 68 -6.19 -2.43 1.93
N ALA A 69 -6.35 -3.16 0.83
CA ALA A 69 -6.99 -2.65 -0.39
C ALA A 69 -8.52 -2.67 -0.33
N PHE A 70 -9.13 -3.50 0.53
CA PHE A 70 -10.56 -3.76 0.52
C PHE A 70 -11.26 -3.60 1.89
N GLU A 71 -10.50 -3.66 2.99
CA GLU A 71 -11.05 -3.55 4.35
C GLU A 71 -10.16 -2.71 5.27
N ASP A 72 -10.78 -2.17 6.32
CA ASP A 72 -10.06 -1.53 7.41
C ASP A 72 -9.44 -2.59 8.32
N LEU A 73 -8.21 -2.35 8.78
CA LEU A 73 -7.53 -3.24 9.71
C LEU A 73 -7.96 -2.98 11.16
N ASP A 74 -8.06 -4.05 11.93
CA ASP A 74 -8.22 -3.97 13.38
C ASP A 74 -7.00 -3.27 14.02
N ARG A 75 -7.21 -2.63 15.17
CA ARG A 75 -6.18 -1.90 15.91
C ARG A 75 -4.98 -2.76 16.31
N SER A 76 -5.17 -4.06 16.50
CA SER A 76 -4.10 -5.01 16.81
C SER A 76 -3.04 -5.16 15.71
N PHE A 77 -3.34 -4.77 14.49
CA PHE A 77 -2.35 -4.73 13.40
C PHE A 77 -1.36 -3.56 13.51
N PHE A 78 -1.62 -2.60 14.39
CA PHE A 78 -0.77 -1.42 14.56
C PHE A 78 0.07 -1.52 15.83
N ARG A 79 1.30 -0.99 15.79
CA ARG A 79 2.20 -0.90 16.93
C ARG A 79 1.65 0.09 17.96
N SER A 80 1.73 -0.30 19.22
CA SER A 80 1.33 0.56 20.36
C SER A 80 2.45 1.43 20.91
N ASP A 81 3.71 1.13 20.52
CA ASP A 81 4.93 1.80 20.97
C ASP A 81 5.38 2.93 20.02
N GLU A 82 4.59 3.24 18.99
CA GLU A 82 4.88 4.28 18.01
C GLU A 82 3.81 5.38 18.03
N GLU A 83 4.24 6.64 17.89
CA GLU A 83 3.32 7.78 17.79
C GLU A 83 2.54 7.77 16.47
N ALA A 84 3.23 7.52 15.35
CA ALA A 84 2.58 7.33 14.06
C ALA A 84 1.96 5.93 13.99
N PRO A 85 0.81 5.75 13.33
CA PRO A 85 0.21 4.44 13.16
C PRO A 85 1.09 3.59 12.23
N VAL A 86 1.90 2.72 12.79
CA VAL A 86 2.82 1.82 12.07
C VAL A 86 2.35 0.38 12.22
N LEU A 87 2.42 -0.40 11.15
CA LEU A 87 2.02 -1.81 11.17
C LEU A 87 3.00 -2.68 11.96
N THR A 88 2.51 -3.63 12.74
CA THR A 88 3.32 -4.60 13.48
C THR A 88 4.16 -5.48 12.55
N ALA A 89 3.64 -5.78 11.35
CA ALA A 89 4.33 -6.56 10.32
C ALA A 89 5.38 -5.78 9.53
N ALA A 90 5.51 -4.46 9.74
CA ALA A 90 6.51 -3.67 9.03
C ALA A 90 7.91 -4.00 9.53
N TYR A 91 8.81 -4.33 8.62
CA TYR A 91 10.24 -4.49 8.91
C TYR A 91 11.02 -3.16 8.88
N ALA A 92 10.43 -2.14 8.26
CA ALA A 92 10.92 -0.77 8.25
C ALA A 92 9.77 0.19 7.93
N TRP A 93 9.91 1.47 8.28
CA TRP A 93 8.94 2.51 7.90
C TRP A 93 9.59 3.88 7.81
N VAL A 94 8.90 4.77 7.11
CA VAL A 94 9.23 6.21 7.05
C VAL A 94 7.97 7.00 7.38
N VAL A 95 8.08 7.93 8.31
CA VAL A 95 7.05 8.91 8.61
C VAL A 95 7.33 10.16 7.79
N PHE A 96 6.32 10.65 7.08
CA PHE A 96 6.39 11.82 6.21
C PHE A 96 5.52 12.96 6.72
N ALA A 97 6.05 14.19 6.65
CA ALA A 97 5.23 15.37 6.60
C ALA A 97 4.64 15.53 5.18
N CYS A 98 3.34 15.82 5.10
CA CYS A 98 2.57 15.86 3.87
C CYS A 98 2.16 17.28 3.50
N THR A 99 2.48 17.69 2.26
CA THR A 99 2.00 18.94 1.66
C THR A 99 1.12 18.62 0.47
N ILE A 100 -0.16 19.00 0.52
CA ILE A 100 -1.08 18.84 -0.59
C ILE A 100 -0.79 19.95 -1.61
N LEU A 101 -0.43 19.57 -2.83
CA LEU A 101 -0.19 20.48 -3.93
C LEU A 101 -1.46 20.57 -4.78
N GLU A 102 -1.84 21.81 -5.14
CA GLU A 102 -2.98 22.04 -6.04
C GLU A 102 -2.58 21.69 -7.46
N LYS A 103 -3.07 20.64 -7.98
CA LYS A 103 -3.19 20.13 -9.36
C LYS A 103 -2.78 18.66 -9.46
N PRO A 104 -3.69 17.77 -9.62
CA PRO A 104 -3.58 16.83 -10.71
C PRO A 104 -4.91 16.56 -11.39
N THR A 105 -5.91 16.02 -10.77
CA THR A 105 -7.18 15.73 -11.43
C THR A 105 -8.34 16.08 -10.51
N GLN A 106 -9.57 16.01 -11.04
CA GLN A 106 -10.75 16.15 -10.19
C GLN A 106 -10.82 15.07 -9.11
N LYS A 107 -10.31 13.86 -9.40
CA LYS A 107 -10.40 12.68 -8.53
C LYS A 107 -9.21 12.47 -7.60
N THR A 108 -8.01 12.92 -7.98
CA THR A 108 -6.77 12.67 -7.22
C THR A 108 -6.11 13.97 -6.76
N ALA A 109 -5.41 13.93 -5.64
CA ALA A 109 -4.54 14.98 -5.16
C ALA A 109 -3.08 14.53 -5.25
N LEU A 110 -2.17 15.43 -5.62
CA LEU A 110 -0.74 15.24 -5.49
C LEU A 110 -0.33 15.67 -4.09
N VAL A 111 0.26 14.74 -3.35
CA VAL A 111 0.76 14.98 -2.00
C VAL A 111 2.26 14.83 -2.00
N LYS A 112 2.98 15.94 -1.78
CA LYS A 112 4.44 15.94 -1.58
C LYS A 112 4.76 15.35 -0.23
N LEU A 113 5.76 14.48 -0.20
CA LEU A 113 6.21 13.72 0.98
C LEU A 113 7.60 14.18 1.38
N LEU A 114 7.73 14.72 2.60
CA LEU A 114 9.01 15.09 3.20
C LEU A 114 9.35 14.09 4.32
N PRO A 115 10.41 13.27 4.19
CA PRO A 115 10.79 12.33 5.24
C PRO A 115 11.12 13.06 6.53
N MET A 116 10.50 12.64 7.65
CA MET A 116 10.72 13.19 8.99
C MET A 116 11.50 12.21 9.86
N ARG A 117 11.13 10.95 9.83
CA ARG A 117 11.75 9.90 10.64
C ARG A 117 11.70 8.57 9.87
N SER A 118 12.77 7.81 9.95
CA SER A 118 12.84 6.45 9.42
C SER A 118 13.33 5.47 10.49
N VAL A 119 12.77 4.27 10.48
CA VAL A 119 13.17 3.18 11.36
C VAL A 119 13.35 1.92 10.52
N VAL A 120 14.41 1.18 10.78
CA VAL A 120 14.69 -0.12 10.20
C VAL A 120 14.87 -1.13 11.32
N LEU A 121 13.89 -2.02 11.51
CA LEU A 121 13.95 -3.09 12.49
C LEU A 121 14.73 -4.29 11.97
N GLN A 122 14.48 -4.65 10.71
CA GLN A 122 15.07 -5.80 10.06
C GLN A 122 15.44 -5.47 8.61
N ARG A 123 16.36 -6.24 8.04
CA ARG A 123 16.72 -6.19 6.62
C ARG A 123 16.56 -7.57 6.04
N PRO A 124 15.34 -7.93 5.62
CA PRO A 124 15.12 -9.22 5.01
C PRO A 124 15.92 -9.30 3.69
N ILE A 125 16.81 -10.27 3.61
CA ILE A 125 17.52 -10.62 2.37
C ILE A 125 16.76 -11.81 1.79
N LEU A 126 15.85 -11.52 0.86
CA LEU A 126 14.99 -12.53 0.25
C LEU A 126 15.21 -12.57 -1.26
N PRO A 127 15.21 -13.76 -1.86
CA PRO A 127 15.17 -13.88 -3.32
C PRO A 127 13.85 -13.32 -3.85
N ILE A 128 13.87 -12.89 -5.11
CA ILE A 128 12.67 -12.37 -5.77
C ILE A 128 11.65 -13.52 -5.93
N ASN A 129 10.46 -13.33 -5.38
CA ASN A 129 9.31 -14.21 -5.59
C ASN A 129 8.33 -13.57 -6.57
N ARG A 130 8.17 -14.16 -7.75
CA ARG A 130 7.27 -13.67 -8.80
C ARG A 130 5.80 -13.67 -8.38
N ALA A 131 5.40 -14.60 -7.52
CA ALA A 131 4.02 -14.70 -7.06
C ALA A 131 3.63 -13.53 -6.14
N PHE A 132 4.56 -13.03 -5.31
CA PHE A 132 4.32 -11.83 -4.51
C PHE A 132 3.93 -10.64 -5.40
N TYR A 133 4.72 -10.37 -6.45
CA TYR A 133 4.42 -9.29 -7.39
C TYR A 133 3.15 -9.54 -8.20
N ALA A 134 2.87 -10.80 -8.54
CA ALA A 134 1.63 -11.16 -9.23
C ALA A 134 0.38 -10.91 -8.35
N VAL A 135 0.47 -11.14 -7.03
CA VAL A 135 -0.60 -10.76 -6.08
C VAL A 135 -0.79 -9.26 -6.04
N LEU A 136 0.29 -8.47 -5.99
CA LEU A 136 0.18 -7.00 -6.01
C LEU A 136 -0.52 -6.49 -7.28
N GLU A 137 -0.08 -6.94 -8.45
CA GLU A 137 -0.68 -6.55 -9.73
C GLU A 137 -2.15 -7.00 -9.84
N ALA A 138 -2.47 -8.20 -9.38
CA ALA A 138 -3.84 -8.68 -9.31
C ALA A 138 -4.69 -7.81 -8.38
N THR A 139 -4.17 -7.40 -7.23
CA THR A 139 -4.87 -6.52 -6.27
C THR A 139 -5.14 -5.14 -6.88
N ILE A 140 -4.18 -4.56 -7.59
CA ILE A 140 -4.35 -3.28 -8.31
C ILE A 140 -5.47 -3.40 -9.35
N ASN A 141 -5.50 -4.49 -10.14
CA ASN A 141 -6.55 -4.70 -11.13
C ASN A 141 -7.92 -4.94 -10.46
N ALA A 142 -7.97 -5.67 -9.37
CA ALA A 142 -9.19 -5.93 -8.61
C ALA A 142 -9.79 -4.64 -8.03
N THR A 143 -8.99 -3.73 -7.48
CA THR A 143 -9.48 -2.42 -7.01
C THR A 143 -10.01 -1.56 -8.17
N ARG A 144 -9.35 -1.58 -9.33
CA ARG A 144 -9.83 -0.90 -10.55
C ARG A 144 -11.15 -1.48 -11.03
N TYR A 145 -11.29 -2.82 -11.02
CA TYR A 145 -12.57 -3.46 -11.36
C TYR A 145 -13.69 -3.01 -10.42
N LYS A 146 -13.44 -3.00 -9.10
CA LYS A 146 -14.46 -2.53 -8.14
C LYS A 146 -14.91 -1.10 -8.40
N THR A 147 -13.99 -0.23 -8.82
CA THR A 147 -14.26 1.20 -9.06
C THR A 147 -14.86 1.48 -10.44
N LEU A 148 -14.33 0.83 -11.49
CA LEU A 148 -14.66 1.15 -12.89
C LEU A 148 -15.65 0.17 -13.52
N LYS A 149 -15.83 -1.02 -12.93
CA LYS A 149 -16.71 -2.12 -13.41
C LYS A 149 -16.38 -2.59 -14.84
N ASP A 150 -15.14 -2.37 -15.31
CA ASP A 150 -14.69 -2.79 -16.63
C ASP A 150 -14.15 -4.25 -16.56
N PRO A 151 -14.76 -5.21 -17.28
CA PRO A 151 -14.39 -6.63 -17.21
C PRO A 151 -12.92 -6.93 -17.55
N LYS A 152 -12.25 -6.07 -18.31
CA LYS A 152 -10.82 -6.27 -18.64
C LYS A 152 -9.94 -6.40 -17.39
N TYR A 153 -10.31 -5.75 -16.29
CA TYR A 153 -9.55 -5.86 -15.04
C TYR A 153 -9.72 -7.22 -14.36
N LEU A 154 -10.87 -7.88 -14.52
CA LEU A 154 -11.04 -9.27 -14.08
C LEU A 154 -10.18 -10.23 -14.90
N GLU A 155 -10.14 -10.05 -16.23
CA GLU A 155 -9.28 -10.85 -17.11
C GLU A 155 -7.80 -10.68 -16.73
N CYS A 156 -7.35 -9.44 -16.48
CA CYS A 156 -6.00 -9.18 -15.99
C CYS A 156 -5.75 -9.87 -14.64
N THR A 157 -6.69 -9.81 -13.70
CA THR A 157 -6.58 -10.49 -12.41
C THR A 157 -6.43 -12.00 -12.59
N ALA A 158 -7.26 -12.63 -13.42
CA ALA A 158 -7.21 -14.05 -13.71
C ALA A 158 -5.88 -14.49 -14.35
N HIS A 159 -5.28 -13.63 -15.19
CA HIS A 159 -3.97 -13.93 -15.79
C HIS A 159 -2.89 -14.17 -14.72
N PHE A 160 -2.88 -13.40 -13.64
CA PHE A 160 -1.91 -13.55 -12.56
C PHE A 160 -2.09 -14.81 -11.73
N GLU A 161 -3.30 -15.42 -11.72
CA GLU A 161 -3.54 -16.66 -10.98
C GLU A 161 -2.59 -17.77 -11.38
N SER A 162 -2.28 -17.91 -12.66
CA SER A 162 -1.36 -18.93 -13.17
C SER A 162 0.06 -18.77 -12.60
N ILE A 163 0.51 -17.52 -12.41
CA ILE A 163 1.82 -17.22 -11.83
C ILE A 163 1.82 -17.53 -10.34
N VAL A 164 0.76 -17.12 -9.63
CA VAL A 164 0.60 -17.39 -8.20
C VAL A 164 0.55 -18.89 -7.92
N ARG A 165 -0.23 -19.65 -8.69
CA ARG A 165 -0.30 -21.12 -8.56
C ARG A 165 1.05 -21.80 -8.82
N LYS A 166 1.84 -21.31 -9.77
CA LYS A 166 3.13 -21.90 -10.14
C LYS A 166 4.27 -21.53 -9.18
N CYS A 167 4.30 -20.30 -8.72
CA CYS A 167 5.47 -19.71 -8.03
C CYS A 167 5.20 -19.36 -6.56
N GLY A 168 3.92 -19.35 -6.14
CA GLY A 168 3.51 -18.94 -4.81
C GLY A 168 3.73 -20.02 -3.75
N GLY A 169 4.06 -19.57 -2.56
CA GLY A 169 3.96 -20.34 -1.35
C GLY A 169 2.56 -20.21 -0.72
N ARG A 170 2.44 -20.64 0.51
CA ARG A 170 1.17 -20.62 1.24
C ARG A 170 0.57 -19.21 1.33
N GLN A 171 1.38 -18.22 1.64
CA GLN A 171 0.91 -16.83 1.84
C GLN A 171 0.35 -16.21 0.55
N GLU A 172 1.03 -16.40 -0.57
CA GLU A 172 0.57 -15.86 -1.87
C GLU A 172 -0.70 -16.58 -2.35
N LEU A 173 -0.82 -17.88 -2.09
CA LEU A 173 -2.03 -18.64 -2.44
C LEU A 173 -3.23 -18.20 -1.59
N GLU A 174 -3.05 -18.03 -0.28
CA GLU A 174 -4.07 -17.52 0.64
C GLU A 174 -4.48 -16.08 0.27
N ALA A 175 -3.50 -15.21 -0.01
CA ALA A 175 -3.76 -13.84 -0.44
C ALA A 175 -4.57 -13.78 -1.74
N PHE A 176 -4.23 -14.61 -2.72
CA PHE A 176 -4.95 -14.64 -4.00
C PHE A 176 -6.37 -15.23 -3.83
N GLN A 177 -6.54 -16.21 -2.95
CA GLN A 177 -7.86 -16.73 -2.63
C GLN A 177 -8.75 -15.67 -2.00
N LEU A 178 -8.24 -14.94 -1.00
CA LEU A 178 -8.94 -13.82 -0.38
C LEU A 178 -9.28 -12.72 -1.41
N LEU A 179 -8.36 -12.42 -2.33
CA LEU A 179 -8.61 -11.46 -3.40
C LEU A 179 -9.81 -11.85 -4.25
N LYS A 180 -9.96 -13.15 -4.58
CA LYS A 180 -11.13 -13.65 -5.34
C LYS A 180 -12.43 -13.45 -4.57
N GLU A 181 -12.43 -13.63 -3.25
CA GLU A 181 -13.61 -13.42 -2.42
C GLU A 181 -14.06 -11.94 -2.44
N TYR A 182 -13.13 -10.99 -2.47
CA TYR A 182 -13.47 -9.57 -2.55
C TYR A 182 -14.05 -9.14 -3.91
N ILE A 183 -13.74 -9.84 -4.99
CA ILE A 183 -14.19 -9.48 -6.34
C ILE A 183 -15.34 -10.37 -6.88
N ALA A 184 -15.73 -11.41 -6.14
CA ALA A 184 -16.92 -12.22 -6.42
C ALA A 184 -18.23 -11.44 -6.15
#